data_63c3904199d9eb8138bc38d11c6bfcff
#
_entry.id   63c3904199d9eb8138bc38d11c6bfcff
#
_cell.length_a   1.000
_cell.length_b   1.000
_cell.length_c   1.000
_cell.angle_alpha   90.00
_cell.angle_beta   90.00
_cell.angle_gamma   90.00
#
_symmetry.space_group_name_H-M   'P 1'
#
loop_
_entity.id
_entity.type
_entity.pdbx_description
1 polymer ?
#
loop_
_entity_poly.entity_id
_entity_poly.type
_entity_poly.pdbx_seq_one_letter_code
_entity_poly.pdbx_strand_id
1 'polypeptide(L)'
;MKKCFAIICAVIAMLMTASAQNPKLNPLNYSGKMYISAVEMLTTPRYVSYEEHAILSSEMTVPVIEVTVAHFDFEKKIVIIDGKETRIGKTYVKEYTSDYYSTFVIYMEPAEKGDCMELVWPEKGNPYLLQITPSENEVAICKMKLSHKPVAVSGEDALMQMLNSLGGF
;
A
#
# COMPACT_ATOMS: atom_id res chain seq x y z
N MET A 1 1.51 42.50 16.69
CA MET A 1 0.43 41.94 15.84
C MET A 1 0.93 41.35 14.50
N LYS A 2 1.82 42.01 13.75
CA LYS A 2 2.30 41.47 12.44
C LYS A 2 3.04 40.13 12.52
N LYS A 3 3.78 39.85 13.61
CA LYS A 3 4.53 38.57 13.76
C LYS A 3 3.62 37.37 14.05
N CYS A 4 2.52 37.54 14.78
CA CYS A 4 1.57 36.45 15.03
C CYS A 4 0.80 36.06 13.77
N PHE A 5 0.50 37.00 12.89
CA PHE A 5 -0.19 36.71 11.63
C PHE A 5 0.65 35.89 10.68
N ALA A 6 1.96 36.16 10.61
CA ALA A 6 2.90 35.38 9.78
C ALA A 6 3.04 33.93 10.26
N ILE A 7 3.04 33.68 11.58
CA ILE A 7 3.11 32.35 12.15
C ILE A 7 1.82 31.56 11.88
N ILE A 8 0.66 32.19 12.01
CA ILE A 8 -0.62 31.54 11.72
C ILE A 8 -0.73 31.18 10.22
N CYS A 9 -0.30 32.07 9.33
CA CYS A 9 -0.28 31.78 7.89
C CYS A 9 0.70 30.64 7.54
N ALA A 10 1.86 30.58 8.20
CA ALA A 10 2.82 29.47 7.98
C ALA A 10 2.28 28.12 8.49
N VAL A 11 1.60 28.10 9.62
CA VAL A 11 0.97 26.88 10.17
C VAL A 11 -0.18 26.42 9.28
N ILE A 12 -1.00 27.34 8.77
CA ILE A 12 -2.08 27.01 7.83
C ILE A 12 -1.51 26.49 6.50
N ALA A 13 -0.43 27.08 6.00
CA ALA A 13 0.23 26.61 4.80
C ALA A 13 0.83 25.19 4.98
N MET A 14 1.41 24.89 6.15
CA MET A 14 1.90 23.54 6.49
C MET A 14 0.75 22.53 6.65
N LEU A 15 -0.39 22.92 7.19
CA LEU A 15 -1.57 22.06 7.30
C LEU A 15 -2.21 21.80 5.92
N MET A 16 -2.18 22.78 5.02
CA MET A 16 -2.68 22.61 3.65
C MET A 16 -1.76 21.70 2.80
N THR A 17 -0.45 21.71 3.03
CA THR A 17 0.47 20.82 2.32
C THR A 17 0.36 19.36 2.79
N ALA A 18 -0.04 19.10 4.04
CA ALA A 18 -0.27 17.74 4.53
C ALA A 18 -1.60 17.13 4.03
N SER A 19 -2.55 17.96 3.60
CA SER A 19 -3.87 17.53 3.09
C SER A 19 -3.92 17.38 1.56
N ALA A 20 -2.88 17.78 0.83
CA ALA A 20 -2.87 17.90 -0.63
C ALA A 20 -2.34 16.67 -1.36
N GLN A 21 -2.19 15.52 -0.70
CA GLN A 21 -1.76 14.28 -1.36
C GLN A 21 -2.91 13.37 -1.76
N ASN A 22 -4.08 13.93 -1.99
CA ASN A 22 -5.12 13.19 -2.69
C ASN A 22 -4.79 13.25 -4.20
N PRO A 23 -4.45 12.15 -4.88
CA PRO A 23 -4.09 12.15 -6.29
C PRO A 23 -5.35 12.33 -7.16
N LYS A 24 -5.98 13.51 -7.12
CA LYS A 24 -6.77 13.99 -8.27
C LYS A 24 -5.87 14.24 -9.50
N LEU A 25 -4.57 14.18 -9.33
CA LEU A 25 -3.53 14.10 -10.34
C LEU A 25 -3.39 12.63 -10.73
N ASN A 26 -3.39 12.36 -12.02
CA ASN A 26 -3.22 11.03 -12.62
C ASN A 26 -2.28 10.15 -11.77
N PRO A 27 -2.77 9.11 -11.09
CA PRO A 27 -1.97 8.31 -10.16
C PRO A 27 -0.76 7.64 -10.83
N LEU A 28 -0.73 7.55 -12.16
CA LEU A 28 0.42 7.06 -12.94
C LEU A 28 1.63 8.02 -12.96
N ASN A 29 1.47 9.26 -12.50
CA ASN A 29 2.58 10.21 -12.36
C ASN A 29 3.15 10.22 -10.93
N TYR A 30 2.68 9.34 -10.05
CA TYR A 30 3.19 9.28 -8.68
C TYR A 30 4.62 8.76 -8.64
N SER A 31 5.46 9.49 -7.94
CA SER A 31 6.79 9.08 -7.54
C SER A 31 6.97 9.38 -6.05
N GLY A 32 7.19 8.35 -5.24
CA GLY A 32 7.29 8.56 -3.80
C GLY A 32 7.59 7.29 -3.00
N LYS A 33 7.87 7.50 -1.72
CA LYS A 33 8.14 6.45 -0.74
C LYS A 33 6.96 6.28 0.19
N MET A 34 6.66 5.04 0.50
CA MET A 34 5.75 4.64 1.57
C MET A 34 6.45 3.60 2.45
N TYR A 35 5.94 3.41 3.64
CA TYR A 35 6.50 2.47 4.62
C TYR A 35 5.53 1.32 4.81
N ILE A 36 6.04 0.09 4.79
CA ILE A 36 5.24 -1.10 5.05
C ILE A 36 5.01 -1.18 6.56
N SER A 37 3.76 -1.19 6.99
CA SER A 37 3.37 -1.21 8.40
C SER A 37 2.93 -2.59 8.90
N ALA A 38 2.45 -3.43 8.00
CA ALA A 38 2.11 -4.82 8.27
C ALA A 38 2.05 -5.60 6.95
N VAL A 39 2.21 -6.91 7.03
CA VAL A 39 2.08 -7.84 5.90
C VAL A 39 1.03 -8.88 6.26
N GLU A 40 0.04 -9.05 5.39
CA GLU A 40 -0.99 -10.08 5.49
C GLU A 40 -0.80 -11.08 4.36
N MET A 41 -0.87 -12.37 4.67
CA MET A 41 -0.81 -13.45 3.69
C MET A 41 -2.20 -14.03 3.48
N LEU A 42 -2.54 -14.25 2.23
CA LEU A 42 -3.80 -14.87 1.81
C LEU A 42 -3.53 -15.88 0.72
N THR A 43 -4.34 -16.92 0.66
CA THR A 43 -4.31 -17.91 -0.43
C THR A 43 -5.71 -18.07 -1.01
N THR A 44 -5.80 -18.19 -2.31
CA THR A 44 -7.08 -18.38 -3.02
C THR A 44 -6.90 -19.38 -4.18
N PRO A 45 -7.92 -20.22 -4.49
CA PRO A 45 -7.82 -21.19 -5.58
C PRO A 45 -7.69 -20.55 -6.96
N ARG A 46 -7.99 -19.29 -7.13
CA ARG A 46 -7.89 -18.56 -8.39
C ARG A 46 -7.60 -17.08 -8.17
N TYR A 47 -7.15 -16.40 -9.22
CA TYR A 47 -7.06 -14.95 -9.18
C TYR A 47 -8.46 -14.34 -8.90
N VAL A 48 -8.50 -13.38 -8.02
CA VAL A 48 -9.70 -12.65 -7.62
C VAL A 48 -9.52 -11.17 -7.88
N SER A 49 -10.61 -10.48 -8.20
CA SER A 49 -10.60 -9.04 -8.44
C SER A 49 -10.45 -8.26 -7.13
N TYR A 50 -10.20 -6.94 -7.23
CA TYR A 50 -10.16 -6.05 -6.07
C TYR A 50 -11.41 -6.17 -5.19
N GLU A 51 -12.59 -6.25 -5.79
CA GLU A 51 -13.85 -6.37 -5.06
C GLU A 51 -13.92 -7.68 -4.25
N GLU A 52 -13.39 -8.76 -4.79
CA GLU A 52 -13.33 -10.05 -4.11
C GLU A 52 -12.24 -10.06 -3.03
N HIS A 53 -11.08 -9.39 -3.26
CA HIS A 53 -10.03 -9.27 -2.25
C HIS A 53 -10.52 -8.57 -0.98
N ALA A 54 -11.41 -7.60 -1.11
CA ALA A 54 -11.90 -6.83 0.03
C ALA A 54 -12.64 -7.68 1.08
N ILE A 55 -13.15 -8.85 0.68
CA ILE A 55 -13.89 -9.77 1.55
C ILE A 55 -13.06 -10.98 1.99
N LEU A 56 -11.85 -11.17 1.47
CA LEU A 56 -10.98 -12.26 1.90
C LEU A 56 -10.37 -11.95 3.26
N SER A 57 -10.46 -12.91 4.17
CA SER A 57 -9.76 -12.86 5.45
C SER A 57 -8.30 -13.20 5.26
N SER A 58 -7.41 -12.54 5.98
CA SER A 58 -6.00 -12.94 6.00
C SER A 58 -5.83 -14.22 6.81
N GLU A 59 -5.00 -15.12 6.31
CA GLU A 59 -4.61 -16.34 7.02
C GLU A 59 -3.60 -16.03 8.12
N MET A 60 -2.74 -15.04 7.87
CA MET A 60 -1.70 -14.64 8.81
C MET A 60 -1.37 -13.16 8.63
N THR A 61 -1.20 -12.46 9.75
CA THR A 61 -0.66 -11.10 9.77
C THR A 61 0.72 -11.11 10.40
N VAL A 62 1.71 -10.59 9.66
CA VAL A 62 3.09 -10.47 10.14
C VAL A 62 3.38 -8.99 10.39
N PRO A 63 3.67 -8.59 11.63
CA PRO A 63 4.09 -7.23 11.92
C PRO A 63 5.49 -6.95 11.35
N VAL A 64 5.73 -5.70 10.97
CA VAL A 64 7.04 -5.27 10.46
C VAL A 64 7.89 -4.80 11.62
N ILE A 65 8.98 -5.52 11.93
CA ILE A 65 9.87 -5.24 13.03
C ILE A 65 10.88 -4.14 12.67
N GLU A 66 11.32 -4.11 11.40
CA GLU A 66 12.24 -3.10 10.90
C GLU A 66 11.53 -2.17 9.91
N VAL A 67 11.97 -0.92 9.82
CA VAL A 67 11.40 0.05 8.88
C VAL A 67 11.65 -0.42 7.45
N THR A 68 10.61 -0.94 6.81
CA THR A 68 10.65 -1.41 5.44
C THR A 68 10.02 -0.39 4.51
N VAL A 69 10.69 -0.09 3.39
CA VAL A 69 10.29 0.96 2.45
C VAL A 69 9.83 0.35 1.15
N ALA A 70 8.69 0.83 0.65
CA ALA A 70 8.24 0.66 -0.73
C ALA A 70 8.39 1.99 -1.47
N HIS A 71 9.15 2.01 -2.54
CA HIS A 71 9.32 3.19 -3.40
C HIS A 71 8.67 2.91 -4.76
N PHE A 72 7.78 3.78 -5.18
CA PHE A 72 7.09 3.73 -6.45
C PHE A 72 7.58 4.87 -7.34
N ASP A 73 7.96 4.58 -8.58
CA ASP A 73 8.28 5.56 -9.59
C ASP A 73 7.63 5.11 -10.91
N PHE A 74 6.41 5.56 -11.13
CA PHE A 74 5.63 5.15 -12.29
C PHE A 74 6.12 5.80 -13.60
N GLU A 75 6.80 6.95 -13.53
CA GLU A 75 7.44 7.54 -14.72
C GLU A 75 8.59 6.65 -15.23
N LYS A 76 9.42 6.13 -14.30
CA LYS A 76 10.50 5.20 -14.61
C LYS A 76 10.04 3.75 -14.73
N LYS A 77 8.78 3.48 -14.42
CA LYS A 77 8.19 2.14 -14.41
C LYS A 77 8.95 1.17 -13.49
N ILE A 78 9.21 1.61 -12.26
CA ILE A 78 9.87 0.78 -11.25
C ILE A 78 9.12 0.81 -9.92
N VAL A 79 9.17 -0.33 -9.22
CA VAL A 79 8.79 -0.47 -7.81
C VAL A 79 9.97 -1.08 -7.08
N ILE A 80 10.36 -0.48 -5.96
CA ILE A 80 11.45 -1.00 -5.12
C ILE A 80 10.85 -1.32 -3.76
N ILE A 81 10.92 -2.58 -3.35
CA ILE A 81 10.46 -3.03 -2.04
C ILE A 81 11.66 -3.59 -1.31
N ASP A 82 11.96 -3.04 -0.16
CA ASP A 82 13.12 -3.44 0.66
C ASP A 82 14.43 -3.54 -0.14
N GLY A 83 14.67 -2.55 -1.00
CA GLY A 83 15.85 -2.50 -1.86
C GLY A 83 15.80 -3.38 -3.12
N LYS A 84 14.81 -4.27 -3.25
CA LYS A 84 14.64 -5.10 -4.44
C LYS A 84 13.83 -4.36 -5.50
N GLU A 85 14.45 -4.08 -6.64
CA GLU A 85 13.82 -3.42 -7.79
C GLU A 85 13.00 -4.41 -8.63
N THR A 86 11.79 -4.02 -8.97
CA THR A 86 10.94 -4.70 -9.97
C THR A 86 10.58 -3.70 -11.06
N ARG A 87 10.89 -4.06 -12.31
CA ARG A 87 10.52 -3.28 -13.49
C ARG A 87 9.10 -3.59 -13.92
N ILE A 88 8.34 -2.54 -14.19
CA ILE A 88 6.95 -2.63 -14.60
C ILE A 88 6.88 -2.59 -16.13
N GLY A 89 6.25 -3.58 -16.74
CA GLY A 89 6.01 -3.63 -18.19
C GLY A 89 4.78 -2.80 -18.58
N LYS A 90 3.65 -3.07 -17.95
CA LYS A 90 2.39 -2.38 -18.19
C LYS A 90 1.77 -1.90 -16.89
N THR A 91 1.15 -0.74 -16.97
CA THR A 91 0.31 -0.19 -15.89
C THR A 91 -1.01 0.27 -16.46
N TYR A 92 -2.09 0.07 -15.70
CA TYR A 92 -3.36 0.72 -15.94
C TYR A 92 -4.03 1.03 -14.61
N VAL A 93 -4.91 2.02 -14.61
CA VAL A 93 -5.64 2.46 -13.42
C VAL A 93 -7.11 2.23 -13.63
N LYS A 94 -7.77 1.69 -12.60
CA LYS A 94 -9.22 1.61 -12.53
C LYS A 94 -9.68 2.33 -11.28
N GLU A 95 -10.72 3.15 -11.42
CA GLU A 95 -11.40 3.78 -10.32
C GLU A 95 -12.66 2.98 -9.98
N TYR A 96 -12.78 2.64 -8.71
CA TYR A 96 -13.97 2.03 -8.14
C TYR A 96 -14.67 3.06 -7.27
N THR A 97 -15.90 3.39 -7.62
CA THR A 97 -16.69 4.40 -6.91
C THR A 97 -17.87 3.73 -6.23
N SER A 98 -18.04 4.02 -4.95
CA SER A 98 -19.25 3.73 -4.17
C SER A 98 -19.96 5.05 -3.82
N ASP A 99 -21.14 4.97 -3.22
CA ASP A 99 -21.90 6.15 -2.75
C ASP A 99 -21.15 7.00 -1.73
N TYR A 100 -20.09 6.45 -1.09
CA TYR A 100 -19.41 7.08 0.04
C TYR A 100 -17.94 7.40 -0.20
N TYR A 101 -17.27 6.74 -1.14
CA TYR A 101 -15.84 6.92 -1.41
C TYR A 101 -15.41 6.35 -2.75
N SER A 102 -14.30 6.85 -3.26
CA SER A 102 -13.60 6.30 -4.43
C SER A 102 -12.33 5.56 -4.00
N THR A 103 -11.96 4.56 -4.79
CA THR A 103 -10.70 3.83 -4.63
C THR A 103 -10.05 3.69 -5.99
N PHE A 104 -8.81 4.12 -6.11
CA PHE A 104 -7.98 3.87 -7.29
C PHE A 104 -7.21 2.57 -7.11
N VAL A 105 -7.23 1.72 -8.11
CA VAL A 105 -6.39 0.52 -8.18
C VAL A 105 -5.46 0.67 -9.37
N ILE A 106 -4.16 0.68 -9.08
CA ILE A 106 -3.09 0.74 -10.08
C ILE A 106 -2.59 -0.68 -10.26
N TYR A 107 -2.92 -1.26 -11.41
CA TYR A 107 -2.48 -2.60 -11.80
C TYR A 107 -1.11 -2.51 -12.45
N MET A 108 -0.19 -3.38 -12.06
CA MET A 108 1.19 -3.42 -12.52
C MET A 108 1.55 -4.84 -12.96
N GLU A 109 1.78 -5.01 -14.26
CA GLU A 109 2.34 -6.24 -14.79
C GLU A 109 3.87 -6.10 -14.83
N PRO A 110 4.67 -7.08 -14.38
CA PRO A 110 6.11 -7.02 -14.45
C PRO A 110 6.60 -7.01 -15.91
N ALA A 111 7.74 -6.37 -16.18
CA ALA A 111 8.35 -6.35 -17.51
C ALA A 111 8.91 -7.73 -17.92
N GLU A 112 9.29 -8.53 -16.94
CA GLU A 112 9.81 -9.87 -17.08
C GLU A 112 8.92 -10.85 -16.30
N LYS A 113 9.24 -12.15 -16.35
CA LYS A 113 8.50 -13.14 -15.56
C LYS A 113 8.60 -12.80 -14.06
N GLY A 114 7.45 -12.62 -13.42
CA GLY A 114 7.36 -12.25 -12.01
C GLY A 114 5.94 -12.08 -11.55
N ASP A 115 5.78 -11.58 -10.33
CA ASP A 115 4.50 -11.38 -9.69
C ASP A 115 3.81 -10.11 -10.23
N CYS A 116 2.52 -10.19 -10.45
CA CYS A 116 1.71 -9.00 -10.67
C CYS A 116 1.52 -8.24 -9.36
N MET A 117 1.37 -6.93 -9.45
CA MET A 117 1.14 -6.08 -8.28
C MET A 117 -0.07 -5.19 -8.50
N GLU A 118 -0.77 -4.88 -7.41
CA GLU A 118 -1.88 -3.94 -7.40
C GLU A 118 -1.67 -2.96 -6.24
N LEU A 119 -1.46 -1.68 -6.56
CA LEU A 119 -1.46 -0.63 -5.53
C LEU A 119 -2.89 -0.10 -5.38
N VAL A 120 -3.50 -0.41 -4.26
CA VAL A 120 -4.84 0.02 -3.90
C VAL A 120 -4.74 1.31 -3.09
N TRP A 121 -5.37 2.37 -3.62
CA TRP A 121 -5.33 3.70 -3.04
C TRP A 121 -6.74 4.22 -2.76
N PRO A 122 -7.27 3.97 -1.57
CA PRO A 122 -8.57 4.45 -1.19
C PRO A 122 -8.56 5.98 -0.96
N GLU A 123 -9.65 6.65 -1.24
CA GLU A 123 -9.84 8.06 -0.90
C GLU A 123 -9.76 8.29 0.61
N LYS A 124 -10.24 7.33 1.39
CA LYS A 124 -10.17 7.34 2.84
C LYS A 124 -9.42 6.12 3.35
N GLY A 125 -8.49 6.33 4.28
CA GLY A 125 -7.67 5.28 4.86
C GLY A 125 -6.27 5.21 4.25
N ASN A 126 -5.55 4.17 4.62
CA ASN A 126 -4.17 3.97 4.15
C ASN A 126 -4.15 3.10 2.88
N PRO A 127 -3.27 3.39 1.92
CA PRO A 127 -3.07 2.53 0.77
C PRO A 127 -2.49 1.17 1.18
N TYR A 128 -2.61 0.20 0.27
CA TYR A 128 -1.93 -1.08 0.42
C TYR A 128 -1.49 -1.63 -0.94
N LEU A 129 -0.44 -2.43 -0.93
CA LEU A 129 0.10 -3.09 -2.10
C LEU A 129 -0.22 -4.58 -2.01
N LEU A 130 -0.77 -5.14 -3.08
CA LEU A 130 -0.92 -6.57 -3.28
C LEU A 130 0.19 -7.04 -4.20
N GLN A 131 0.91 -8.07 -3.80
CA GLN A 131 1.80 -8.86 -4.66
C GLN A 131 1.13 -10.21 -4.89
N ILE A 132 0.92 -10.56 -6.15
CA ILE A 132 0.08 -11.67 -6.56
C ILE A 132 0.96 -12.68 -7.28
N THR A 133 1.14 -13.83 -6.65
CA THR A 133 2.00 -14.93 -7.13
C THR A 133 1.13 -16.12 -7.53
N PRO A 134 0.86 -16.33 -8.83
CA PRO A 134 0.12 -17.50 -9.28
C PRO A 134 0.99 -18.76 -9.23
N SER A 135 0.40 -19.85 -8.77
CA SER A 135 0.95 -21.22 -8.88
C SER A 135 0.01 -22.11 -9.68
N GLU A 136 0.32 -23.38 -9.81
CA GLU A 136 -0.49 -24.35 -10.60
C GLU A 136 -1.90 -24.53 -10.03
N ASN A 137 -2.05 -24.50 -8.71
CA ASN A 137 -3.30 -24.85 -8.03
C ASN A 137 -3.91 -23.71 -7.23
N GLU A 138 -3.16 -22.66 -6.97
CA GLU A 138 -3.56 -21.58 -6.09
C GLU A 138 -2.88 -20.26 -6.46
N VAL A 139 -3.38 -19.19 -5.89
CA VAL A 139 -2.79 -17.85 -5.98
C VAL A 139 -2.45 -17.39 -4.57
N ALA A 140 -1.18 -17.17 -4.30
CA ALA A 140 -0.73 -16.53 -3.07
C ALA A 140 -0.78 -15.01 -3.23
N ILE A 141 -1.32 -14.34 -2.23
CA ILE A 141 -1.44 -12.88 -2.20
C ILE A 141 -0.74 -12.38 -0.94
N CYS A 142 0.27 -11.56 -1.15
CA CYS A 142 0.94 -10.82 -0.08
C CYS A 142 0.39 -9.40 -0.06
N LYS A 143 -0.38 -9.05 0.97
CA LYS A 143 -0.95 -7.72 1.15
C LYS A 143 -0.10 -6.91 2.12
N MET A 144 0.55 -5.89 1.64
CA MET A 144 1.39 -4.98 2.40
C MET A 144 0.62 -3.70 2.72
N LYS A 145 0.29 -3.49 3.99
CA LYS A 145 -0.31 -2.22 4.45
C LYS A 145 0.73 -1.12 4.38
N LEU A 146 0.39 0.01 3.77
CA LEU A 146 1.31 1.12 3.55
C LEU A 146 0.98 2.30 4.46
N SER A 147 2.00 3.06 4.83
CA SER A 147 1.90 4.27 5.64
C SER A 147 2.80 5.35 5.06
N HIS A 148 2.40 6.62 5.18
CA HIS A 148 3.25 7.76 4.84
C HIS A 148 4.30 8.07 5.91
N LYS A 149 4.22 7.43 7.08
CA LYS A 149 5.18 7.57 8.18
C LYS A 149 5.86 6.25 8.44
N PRO A 150 7.14 6.26 8.84
CA PRO A 150 7.82 5.06 9.28
C PRO A 150 7.05 4.39 10.42
N VAL A 151 6.85 3.08 10.31
CA VAL A 151 6.22 2.26 11.33
C VAL A 151 7.15 1.07 11.57
N ALA A 152 7.49 0.85 12.82
CA ALA A 152 8.14 -0.36 13.29
C ALA A 152 7.52 -0.73 14.62
N VAL A 153 7.32 -2.01 14.85
CA VAL A 153 6.78 -2.53 16.12
C VAL A 153 7.93 -3.04 16.95
N SER A 154 7.89 -2.87 18.26
CA SER A 154 8.89 -3.51 19.14
C SER A 154 8.81 -5.03 18.96
N GLY A 155 9.93 -5.73 19.16
CA GLY A 155 9.96 -7.18 19.02
C GLY A 155 8.94 -7.90 19.92
N GLU A 156 8.69 -7.34 21.12
CA GLU A 156 7.69 -7.86 22.05
C GLU A 156 6.26 -7.66 21.55
N ASP A 157 5.92 -6.45 21.08
CA ASP A 157 4.63 -6.17 20.49
C ASP A 157 4.39 -6.97 19.19
N ALA A 158 5.44 -7.17 18.39
CA ALA A 158 5.39 -7.99 17.20
C ALA A 158 5.04 -9.45 17.54
N LEU A 159 5.68 -10.03 18.55
CA LEU A 159 5.39 -11.38 19.00
C LEU A 159 3.94 -11.51 19.48
N MET A 160 3.46 -10.55 20.27
CA MET A 160 2.06 -10.54 20.74
C MET A 160 1.05 -10.44 19.59
N GLN A 161 1.34 -9.61 18.58
CA GLN A 161 0.49 -9.51 17.39
C GLN A 161 0.45 -10.82 16.58
N MET A 162 1.60 -11.49 16.42
CA MET A 162 1.67 -12.79 15.77
C MET A 162 0.90 -13.86 16.53
N LEU A 163 1.06 -13.95 17.84
CA LEU A 163 0.32 -14.90 18.68
C LEU A 163 -1.19 -14.68 18.59
N ASN A 164 -1.64 -13.44 18.61
CA ASN A 164 -3.06 -13.09 18.47
C ASN A 164 -3.61 -13.44 17.07
N SER A 165 -2.78 -13.37 16.02
CA SER A 165 -3.20 -13.72 14.65
C SER A 165 -3.31 -15.23 14.40
N LEU A 166 -2.59 -16.04 15.18
CA LEU A 166 -2.61 -17.51 15.09
C LEU A 166 -3.79 -18.16 15.86
N GLY A 167 -4.73 -17.39 16.35
CA GLY A 167 -5.90 -17.84 17.09
C GLY A 167 -5.64 -17.76 18.60
N GLY A 168 -6.08 -16.68 19.20
CA GLY A 168 -5.88 -16.42 20.61
C GLY A 168 -6.36 -17.58 21.48
N PHE A 169 -5.51 -17.91 22.42
CA PHE A 169 -5.83 -18.74 23.57
C PHE A 169 -6.79 -18.00 24.51
#